data_8017963f1de784864057dfd1a2247719
#
_entry.id   8017963f1de784864057dfd1a2247719
#
_cell.length_a   1.000
_cell.length_b   1.000
_cell.length_c   1.000
_cell.angle_alpha   90.00
_cell.angle_beta   90.00
_cell.angle_gamma   90.00
#
_symmetry.space_group_name_H-M   'P 1'
#
loop_
_entity.id
_entity.type
_entity.pdbx_description
1 polymer ?
#
loop_
_entity_poly.entity_id
_entity_poly.type
_entity_poly.pdbx_seq_one_letter_code
_entity_poly.pdbx_strand_id
1 'polypeptide(L)'
;MTINTLGEVLIDAAGQRHAPHDGPARIVSLVPSLTELVCDLGLAPQLVGRTGFCIHPAPALKTVTKVGGTKDVNLARLRALAPTHIIVNVDENRRECVEEIATFVPNVIVTHPCAPEDNVPVYRLMGAIFGRRAESERLVTALEAALAEARALG
;
A
#
# COMPACT_ATOMS: atom_id res chain seq x y z
N MET A 1 15.39 7.82 -12.22
CA MET A 1 15.74 8.49 -10.96
C MET A 1 14.50 8.55 -10.06
N THR A 2 14.67 8.30 -8.79
CA THR A 2 13.53 8.13 -7.87
C THR A 2 13.33 9.31 -6.93
N ILE A 3 13.84 10.47 -7.32
CA ILE A 3 13.63 11.72 -6.61
C ILE A 3 12.48 12.43 -7.30
N ASN A 4 11.48 12.84 -6.52
CA ASN A 4 10.36 13.57 -7.08
C ASN A 4 10.71 15.04 -7.34
N THR A 5 9.76 15.82 -7.84
CA THR A 5 9.97 17.22 -8.17
C THR A 5 10.33 18.10 -6.96
N LEU A 6 10.07 17.61 -5.74
CA LEU A 6 10.39 18.30 -4.49
C LEU A 6 11.72 17.82 -3.89
N GLY A 7 12.44 16.95 -4.58
CA GLY A 7 13.71 16.40 -4.12
C GLY A 7 13.60 15.25 -3.13
N GLU A 8 12.39 14.76 -2.86
CA GLU A 8 12.22 13.62 -1.97
C GLU A 8 12.64 12.32 -2.65
N VAL A 9 13.29 11.45 -1.87
CA VAL A 9 13.65 10.11 -2.33
C VAL A 9 12.56 9.14 -1.87
N LEU A 10 11.95 8.44 -2.81
CA LEU A 10 10.86 7.50 -2.52
C LEU A 10 11.44 6.10 -2.29
N ILE A 11 11.71 5.78 -1.02
CA ILE A 11 12.31 4.51 -0.63
C ILE A 11 11.35 3.77 0.30
N ASP A 12 11.14 2.47 0.05
CA ASP A 12 10.31 1.63 0.91
C ASP A 12 11.11 0.96 2.03
N ALA A 13 10.43 0.12 2.82
CA ALA A 13 11.04 -0.54 3.97
C ALA A 13 12.13 -1.55 3.61
N ALA A 14 12.19 -2.01 2.37
CA ALA A 14 13.24 -2.90 1.88
C ALA A 14 14.39 -2.15 1.23
N GLY A 15 14.36 -0.81 1.25
CA GLY A 15 15.38 0.01 0.61
C GLY A 15 15.22 0.13 -0.90
N GLN A 16 14.10 -0.31 -1.45
CA GLN A 16 13.84 -0.19 -2.88
C GLN A 16 13.35 1.21 -3.21
N ARG A 17 13.80 1.72 -4.35
CA ARG A 17 13.42 3.04 -4.83
C ARG A 17 12.21 2.96 -5.74
N HIS A 18 11.30 3.91 -5.58
CA HIS A 18 10.09 4.01 -6.38
C HIS A 18 10.02 5.37 -7.07
N ALA A 19 9.43 5.38 -8.24
CA ALA A 19 9.17 6.61 -8.98
C ALA A 19 7.68 6.96 -8.88
N PRO A 20 7.32 8.25 -8.94
CA PRO A 20 5.92 8.63 -9.08
C PRO A 20 5.35 7.97 -10.33
N HIS A 21 4.16 7.35 -10.18
CA HIS A 21 3.51 6.70 -11.31
C HIS A 21 2.71 7.72 -12.12
N ASP A 22 2.86 7.67 -13.42
CA ASP A 22 2.14 8.57 -14.33
C ASP A 22 0.90 7.86 -14.85
N GLY A 23 -0.26 8.47 -14.64
CA GLY A 23 -1.55 7.92 -15.04
C GLY A 23 -2.12 6.89 -14.06
N PRO A 24 -3.23 6.23 -14.44
CA PRO A 24 -3.88 5.24 -13.59
C PRO A 24 -2.99 4.03 -13.34
N ALA A 25 -3.00 3.55 -12.09
CA ALA A 25 -2.31 2.33 -11.69
C ALA A 25 -3.28 1.17 -11.59
N ARG A 26 -2.73 -0.05 -11.53
CA ARG A 26 -3.48 -1.27 -11.19
C ARG A 26 -2.85 -1.79 -9.91
N ILE A 27 -3.52 -1.53 -8.79
CA ILE A 27 -2.97 -1.75 -7.45
C ILE A 27 -3.54 -3.04 -6.86
N VAL A 28 -2.65 -3.87 -6.30
CA VAL A 28 -3.04 -5.01 -5.47
C VAL A 28 -2.52 -4.76 -4.06
N SER A 29 -3.37 -4.98 -3.07
CA SER A 29 -2.99 -4.90 -1.66
C SER A 29 -3.11 -6.28 -1.02
N LEU A 30 -2.05 -6.74 -0.38
CA LEU A 30 -2.01 -8.05 0.27
C LEU A 30 -2.21 -7.97 1.79
N VAL A 31 -2.62 -6.82 2.30
CA VAL A 31 -2.79 -6.62 3.75
C VAL A 31 -4.01 -5.73 4.02
N PRO A 32 -4.88 -6.09 4.98
CA PRO A 32 -6.09 -5.31 5.26
C PRO A 32 -5.88 -3.82 5.54
N SER A 33 -4.91 -3.48 6.37
CA SER A 33 -4.63 -2.08 6.69
C SER A 33 -4.17 -1.27 5.48
N LEU A 34 -3.42 -1.89 4.58
CA LEU A 34 -2.95 -1.24 3.36
C LEU A 34 -4.09 -1.09 2.34
N THR A 35 -5.03 -2.04 2.33
CA THR A 35 -6.24 -1.92 1.50
C THR A 35 -7.08 -0.73 1.95
N GLU A 36 -7.26 -0.55 3.26
CA GLU A 36 -7.95 0.62 3.80
C GLU A 36 -7.23 1.91 3.43
N LEU A 37 -5.90 1.92 3.52
CA LEU A 37 -5.10 3.09 3.14
C LEU A 37 -5.29 3.45 1.67
N VAL A 38 -5.27 2.48 0.78
CA VAL A 38 -5.50 2.72 -0.67
C VAL A 38 -6.85 3.40 -0.87
N CYS A 39 -7.89 2.91 -0.20
CA CYS A 39 -9.22 3.50 -0.28
C CYS A 39 -9.27 4.91 0.31
N ASP A 40 -8.60 5.11 1.45
CA ASP A 40 -8.57 6.42 2.13
C ASP A 40 -7.83 7.48 1.32
N LEU A 41 -6.89 7.06 0.48
CA LEU A 41 -6.19 7.95 -0.45
C LEU A 41 -7.00 8.28 -1.71
N GLY A 42 -8.21 7.76 -1.82
CA GLY A 42 -9.05 7.97 -3.00
C GLY A 42 -8.66 7.10 -4.18
N LEU A 43 -7.96 6.00 -3.92
CA LEU A 43 -7.44 5.11 -4.97
C LEU A 43 -8.29 3.85 -5.17
N ALA A 44 -9.45 3.75 -4.53
CA ALA A 44 -10.33 2.58 -4.67
C ALA A 44 -10.61 2.19 -6.13
N PRO A 45 -10.84 3.13 -7.06
CA PRO A 45 -11.05 2.76 -8.47
C PRO A 45 -9.84 2.10 -9.13
N GLN A 46 -8.65 2.26 -8.56
CA GLN A 46 -7.41 1.68 -9.09
C GLN A 46 -7.03 0.38 -8.38
N LEU A 47 -7.77 0.00 -7.34
CA LEU A 47 -7.55 -1.24 -6.60
C LEU A 47 -8.16 -2.40 -7.38
N VAL A 48 -7.33 -3.31 -7.91
CA VAL A 48 -7.79 -4.42 -8.73
C VAL A 48 -7.73 -5.77 -8.03
N GLY A 49 -7.02 -5.87 -6.91
CA GLY A 49 -6.91 -7.11 -6.14
C GLY A 49 -6.70 -6.86 -4.66
N ARG A 50 -7.20 -7.79 -3.86
CA ARG A 50 -7.09 -7.76 -2.39
C ARG A 50 -7.09 -9.18 -1.84
N THR A 51 -6.73 -9.34 -0.57
CA THR A 51 -6.89 -10.64 0.09
C THR A 51 -8.33 -10.81 0.58
N GLY A 52 -8.70 -12.04 0.89
CA GLY A 52 -10.02 -12.33 1.47
C GLY A 52 -10.23 -11.71 2.85
N PHE A 53 -9.14 -11.34 3.55
CA PHE A 53 -9.21 -10.66 4.85
C PHE A 53 -9.33 -9.14 4.73
N CYS A 54 -9.21 -8.58 3.54
CA CYS A 54 -9.41 -7.17 3.27
C CYS A 54 -10.91 -6.91 3.14
N ILE A 55 -11.58 -6.59 4.22
CA ILE A 55 -13.04 -6.49 4.28
C ILE A 55 -13.57 -5.06 4.45
N HIS A 56 -12.68 -4.12 4.69
CA HIS A 56 -13.07 -2.72 4.88
C HIS A 56 -12.30 -1.80 3.93
N PRO A 57 -12.97 -0.79 3.38
CA PRO A 57 -14.41 -0.51 3.45
C PRO A 57 -15.20 -1.47 2.55
N ALA A 58 -16.20 -2.14 3.13
CA ALA A 58 -16.92 -3.20 2.44
C ALA A 58 -17.55 -2.78 1.10
N PRO A 59 -18.22 -1.61 0.99
CA PRO A 59 -18.82 -1.21 -0.31
C PRO A 59 -17.78 -1.05 -1.41
N ALA A 60 -16.61 -0.46 -1.12
CA ALA A 60 -15.57 -0.24 -2.11
C ALA A 60 -14.91 -1.53 -2.56
N LEU A 61 -14.88 -2.56 -1.69
CA LEU A 61 -14.18 -3.82 -1.97
C LEU A 61 -15.06 -4.87 -2.63
N LYS A 62 -16.37 -4.63 -2.75
CA LYS A 62 -17.32 -5.62 -3.23
C LYS A 62 -16.97 -6.18 -4.61
N THR A 63 -16.46 -5.34 -5.49
CA THR A 63 -16.12 -5.71 -6.87
C THR A 63 -14.62 -5.99 -7.07
N VAL A 64 -13.80 -5.87 -6.02
CA VAL A 64 -12.37 -6.08 -6.12
C VAL A 64 -12.06 -7.57 -6.01
N THR A 65 -11.26 -8.10 -6.94
CA THR A 65 -10.93 -9.52 -7.01
C THR A 65 -10.14 -9.97 -5.79
N LYS A 66 -10.56 -11.07 -5.18
CA LYS A 66 -9.81 -11.72 -4.09
C LYS A 66 -8.69 -12.57 -4.67
N VAL A 67 -7.46 -12.36 -4.20
CA VAL A 67 -6.28 -13.09 -4.68
C VAL A 67 -5.77 -14.10 -3.64
N GLY A 68 -6.60 -14.47 -2.68
CA GLY A 68 -6.25 -15.45 -1.63
C GLY A 68 -6.07 -14.78 -0.27
N GLY A 69 -5.29 -15.41 0.60
CA GLY A 69 -4.99 -14.89 1.93
C GLY A 69 -3.65 -14.18 1.99
N THR A 70 -3.32 -13.61 3.15
CA THR A 70 -2.04 -12.92 3.36
C THR A 70 -0.84 -13.88 3.26
N LYS A 71 -1.01 -15.13 3.69
CA LYS A 71 0.04 -16.14 3.65
C LYS A 71 -0.08 -17.09 2.45
N ASP A 72 -1.24 -17.16 1.83
CA ASP A 72 -1.55 -18.09 0.74
C ASP A 72 -2.12 -17.32 -0.44
N VAL A 73 -1.25 -16.61 -1.17
CA VAL A 73 -1.64 -15.82 -2.33
C VAL A 73 -1.83 -16.72 -3.54
N ASN A 74 -2.95 -16.53 -4.25
CA ASN A 74 -3.19 -17.21 -5.52
C ASN A 74 -2.41 -16.48 -6.62
N LEU A 75 -1.23 -16.99 -6.94
CA LEU A 75 -0.33 -16.34 -7.90
C LEU A 75 -0.89 -16.30 -9.32
N ALA A 76 -1.67 -17.31 -9.72
CA ALA A 76 -2.29 -17.33 -11.03
C ALA A 76 -3.32 -16.19 -11.19
N ARG A 77 -4.16 -15.98 -10.18
CA ARG A 77 -5.10 -14.87 -10.17
C ARG A 77 -4.40 -13.52 -10.17
N LEU A 78 -3.37 -13.42 -9.35
CA LEU A 78 -2.58 -12.18 -9.26
C LEU A 78 -1.97 -11.84 -10.62
N ARG A 79 -1.35 -12.83 -11.26
CA ARG A 79 -0.75 -12.64 -12.58
C ARG A 79 -1.78 -12.22 -13.62
N ALA A 80 -2.97 -12.81 -13.57
CA ALA A 80 -4.06 -12.49 -14.51
C ALA A 80 -4.56 -11.04 -14.37
N LEU A 81 -4.43 -10.44 -13.20
CA LEU A 81 -4.81 -9.04 -12.99
C LEU A 81 -3.82 -8.05 -13.60
N ALA A 82 -2.63 -8.50 -13.96
CA ALA A 82 -1.57 -7.66 -14.52
C ALA A 82 -1.35 -6.37 -13.71
N PRO A 83 -1.04 -6.47 -12.40
CA PRO A 83 -0.88 -5.28 -11.58
C PRO A 83 0.37 -4.48 -11.95
N THR A 84 0.28 -3.17 -11.84
CA THR A 84 1.45 -2.29 -11.96
C THR A 84 2.17 -2.18 -10.63
N HIS A 85 1.41 -2.25 -9.52
CA HIS A 85 1.94 -2.12 -8.16
C HIS A 85 1.29 -3.14 -7.26
N ILE A 86 2.08 -3.70 -6.36
CA ILE A 86 1.58 -4.52 -5.27
C ILE A 86 2.16 -4.00 -3.96
N ILE A 87 1.32 -3.96 -2.93
CA ILE A 87 1.72 -3.46 -1.62
C ILE A 87 1.72 -4.64 -0.65
N VAL A 88 2.86 -4.85 0.00
CA VAL A 88 3.07 -5.97 0.91
C VAL A 88 3.59 -5.48 2.26
N ASN A 89 3.48 -6.34 3.29
CA ASN A 89 4.03 -6.09 4.62
C ASN A 89 4.97 -7.23 4.98
N VAL A 90 6.13 -6.91 5.54
CA VAL A 90 7.17 -7.89 5.89
C VAL A 90 6.64 -8.96 6.84
N ASP A 91 5.81 -8.57 7.83
CA ASP A 91 5.31 -9.51 8.84
C ASP A 91 4.11 -10.34 8.37
N GLU A 92 3.32 -9.80 7.44
CA GLU A 92 2.07 -10.43 7.02
C GLU A 92 2.24 -11.35 5.82
N ASN A 93 3.18 -11.04 4.93
CA ASN A 93 3.34 -11.77 3.68
C ASN A 93 4.63 -12.59 3.69
N ARG A 94 4.58 -13.79 3.14
CA ARG A 94 5.75 -14.66 3.08
C ARG A 94 6.79 -14.12 2.13
N ARG A 95 8.05 -14.12 2.54
CA ARG A 95 9.16 -13.62 1.74
C ARG A 95 9.26 -14.32 0.39
N GLU A 96 9.15 -15.65 0.38
CA GLU A 96 9.24 -16.47 -0.84
C GLU A 96 8.15 -16.08 -1.84
N CYS A 97 6.94 -15.81 -1.34
CA CYS A 97 5.82 -15.37 -2.16
C CYS A 97 6.10 -14.00 -2.76
N VAL A 98 6.60 -13.07 -1.96
CA VAL A 98 6.95 -11.72 -2.43
C VAL A 98 8.04 -11.77 -3.50
N GLU A 99 9.04 -12.61 -3.31
CA GLU A 99 10.12 -12.77 -4.30
C GLU A 99 9.58 -13.29 -5.63
N GLU A 100 8.65 -14.24 -5.60
CA GLU A 100 8.02 -14.76 -6.81
C GLU A 100 7.16 -13.70 -7.49
N ILE A 101 6.38 -12.95 -6.72
CA ILE A 101 5.57 -11.85 -7.23
C ILE A 101 6.45 -10.80 -7.94
N ALA A 102 7.62 -10.51 -7.39
CA ALA A 102 8.54 -9.54 -7.96
C ALA A 102 9.03 -9.91 -9.36
N THR A 103 8.91 -11.18 -9.75
CA THR A 103 9.31 -11.61 -11.11
C THR A 103 8.33 -11.15 -12.19
N PHE A 104 7.08 -10.80 -11.84
CA PHE A 104 6.09 -10.40 -12.82
C PHE A 104 5.33 -9.10 -12.50
N VAL A 105 5.47 -8.56 -11.29
CA VAL A 105 4.90 -7.25 -10.95
C VAL A 105 6.00 -6.21 -10.98
N PRO A 106 5.87 -5.14 -11.79
CA PRO A 106 6.96 -4.16 -11.95
C PRO A 106 7.32 -3.41 -10.67
N ASN A 107 6.36 -3.14 -9.80
CA ASN A 107 6.59 -2.33 -8.60
C ASN A 107 6.05 -3.05 -7.37
N VAL A 108 6.95 -3.53 -6.52
CA VAL A 108 6.60 -4.13 -5.24
C VAL A 108 6.95 -3.13 -4.15
N ILE A 109 5.93 -2.62 -3.46
CA ILE A 109 6.10 -1.64 -2.38
C ILE A 109 6.08 -2.39 -1.06
N VAL A 110 7.23 -2.43 -0.40
CA VAL A 110 7.41 -3.17 0.86
C VAL A 110 7.19 -2.23 2.04
N THR A 111 6.33 -2.62 2.97
CA THR A 111 6.05 -1.85 4.17
C THR A 111 6.40 -2.67 5.41
N HIS A 112 6.78 -1.97 6.49
CA HIS A 112 7.08 -2.64 7.77
C HIS A 112 6.87 -1.67 8.94
N PRO A 113 5.67 -1.09 9.11
CA PRO A 113 5.42 -0.24 10.28
C PRO A 113 5.32 -1.11 11.53
N CYS A 114 6.18 -0.83 12.52
CA CYS A 114 6.22 -1.58 13.78
C CYS A 114 5.50 -0.84 14.91
N ALA A 115 5.39 0.48 14.80
CA ALA A 115 4.68 1.33 15.75
C ALA A 115 3.71 2.21 14.96
N PRO A 116 2.65 2.77 15.61
CA PRO A 116 1.69 3.61 14.90
C PRO A 116 2.31 4.78 14.12
N GLU A 117 3.32 5.44 14.69
CA GLU A 117 4.01 6.56 14.05
C GLU A 117 4.76 6.16 12.79
N ASP A 118 5.10 4.88 12.63
CA ASP A 118 5.79 4.36 11.44
C ASP A 118 4.89 4.39 10.20
N ASN A 119 3.60 4.58 10.39
CA ASN A 119 2.67 4.72 9.27
C ASN A 119 2.79 6.06 8.55
N VAL A 120 3.39 7.08 9.18
CA VAL A 120 3.58 8.39 8.56
C VAL A 120 4.42 8.27 7.28
N PRO A 121 5.60 7.65 7.29
CA PRO A 121 6.36 7.44 6.06
C PRO A 121 5.61 6.59 5.02
N VAL A 122 4.83 5.60 5.46
CA VAL A 122 4.04 4.75 4.55
C VAL A 122 2.99 5.58 3.83
N TYR A 123 2.24 6.41 4.56
CA TYR A 123 1.23 7.28 3.98
C TYR A 123 1.85 8.23 2.95
N ARG A 124 2.97 8.85 3.29
CA ARG A 124 3.67 9.80 2.42
C ARG A 124 4.24 9.13 1.17
N LEU A 125 4.81 7.94 1.33
CA LEU A 125 5.33 7.16 0.20
C LEU A 125 4.21 6.84 -0.79
N MET A 126 3.09 6.33 -0.29
CA MET A 126 1.95 5.99 -1.12
C MET A 126 1.37 7.22 -1.82
N GLY A 127 1.23 8.33 -1.08
CA GLY A 127 0.76 9.59 -1.66
C GLY A 127 1.67 10.12 -2.76
N ALA A 128 2.97 9.98 -2.58
CA ALA A 128 3.95 10.41 -3.57
C ALA A 128 3.93 9.53 -4.83
N ILE A 129 3.87 8.20 -4.65
CA ILE A 129 3.87 7.27 -5.79
C ILE A 129 2.62 7.45 -6.65
N PHE A 130 1.45 7.58 -6.02
CA PHE A 130 0.16 7.56 -6.73
C PHE A 130 -0.46 8.93 -6.95
N GLY A 131 0.27 10.01 -6.69
CA GLY A 131 -0.23 11.37 -6.92
C GLY A 131 -1.35 11.77 -5.97
N ARG A 132 -1.27 11.35 -4.70
CA ARG A 132 -2.27 11.64 -3.66
C ARG A 132 -1.65 12.31 -2.44
N ARG A 133 -0.74 13.28 -2.68
CA ARG A 133 -0.03 13.95 -1.58
C ARG A 133 -0.95 14.70 -0.63
N ALA A 134 -1.95 15.41 -1.17
CA ALA A 134 -2.90 16.15 -0.33
C ALA A 134 -3.68 15.21 0.57
N GLU A 135 -4.15 14.09 0.02
CA GLU A 135 -4.87 13.08 0.77
C GLU A 135 -3.97 12.44 1.82
N SER A 136 -2.73 12.10 1.46
CA SER A 136 -1.80 11.50 2.41
C SER A 136 -1.47 12.46 3.56
N GLU A 137 -1.29 13.75 3.30
CA GLU A 137 -1.02 14.72 4.37
C GLU A 137 -2.22 14.89 5.30
N ARG A 138 -3.44 14.79 4.80
CA ARG A 138 -4.63 14.77 5.66
C ARG A 138 -4.63 13.56 6.59
N LEU A 139 -4.25 12.39 6.08
CA LEU A 139 -4.15 11.16 6.89
C LEU A 139 -3.03 11.27 7.91
N VAL A 140 -1.89 11.83 7.54
CA VAL A 140 -0.76 12.07 8.44
C VAL A 140 -1.19 12.99 9.58
N THR A 141 -1.86 14.10 9.26
CA THR A 141 -2.34 15.05 10.26
C THR A 141 -3.32 14.40 11.24
N ALA A 142 -4.25 13.59 10.73
CA ALA A 142 -5.20 12.87 11.57
C ALA A 142 -4.51 11.85 12.47
N LEU A 143 -3.54 11.13 11.94
CA LEU A 143 -2.76 10.16 12.73
C LEU A 143 -1.96 10.86 13.83
N GLU A 144 -1.26 11.94 13.51
CA GLU A 144 -0.47 12.69 14.49
C GLU A 144 -1.34 13.28 15.58
N ALA A 145 -2.53 13.76 15.24
CA ALA A 145 -3.50 14.25 16.25
C ALA A 145 -3.96 13.12 17.16
N ALA A 146 -4.27 11.94 16.61
CA ALA A 146 -4.68 10.79 17.39
C ALA A 146 -3.56 10.30 18.31
N LEU A 147 -2.31 10.30 17.84
CA LEU A 147 -1.16 9.91 18.65
C LEU A 147 -0.90 10.92 19.78
N ALA A 148 -1.04 12.21 19.52
CA ALA A 148 -0.89 13.24 20.55
C ALA A 148 -1.97 13.09 21.62
N GLU A 149 -3.20 12.83 21.23
CA GLU A 149 -4.31 12.59 22.15
C GLU A 149 -4.07 11.35 23.02
N ALA A 150 -3.61 10.25 22.42
CA ALA A 150 -3.29 9.03 23.13
C ALA A 150 -2.18 9.25 24.17
N ARG A 151 -1.14 10.03 23.83
CA ARG A 151 -0.07 10.36 24.78
C ARG A 151 -0.57 11.22 25.93
N ALA A 152 -1.51 12.13 25.66
CA ALA A 152 -2.09 12.98 26.71
C ALA A 152 -2.95 12.18 27.68
N LEU A 153 -3.56 11.09 27.23
CA LEU A 153 -4.39 10.21 28.08
C LEU A 153 -3.56 9.14 28.79
N GLY A 154 -2.41 8.84 28.27
CA GLY A 154 -1.52 7.83 28.82
C GLY A 154 -0.47 8.41 29.71
#